data_4bad4626e26b94528fc0ff818d7d3463
#
_entry.id   4bad4626e26b94528fc0ff818d7d3463
#
_cell.length_a   1.000
_cell.length_b   1.000
_cell.length_c   1.000
_cell.angle_alpha   90.00
_cell.angle_beta   90.00
_cell.angle_gamma   90.00
#
_symmetry.space_group_name_H-M   'P 1'
#
loop_
_entity.id
_entity.type
_entity.pdbx_description
1 polymer ?
#
loop_
_entity_poly.entity_id
_entity_poly.type
_entity_poly.pdbx_seq_one_letter_code
_entity_poly.pdbx_strand_id
1 'polypeptide(L)'
;MSNKEKGANVERELYQIFIDNNWRAVRVAGSGMMENTACDLIAGKKGKKFCIEVKSSKKPYKYISKKQIEEFIIFSQIIGLKPILAVRFNREGWFFIKPEKLEDPGKNFSISLEQARKKGKRFSQAFS
;
A
#
# COMPACT_ATOMS: atom_id res chain seq x y z
N MET A 1 -3.75 10.12 -19.46
CA MET A 1 -3.19 10.35 -18.10
C MET A 1 -1.86 9.65 -17.97
N SER A 2 -0.83 10.35 -17.50
CA SER A 2 0.48 9.75 -17.29
C SER A 2 0.44 8.76 -16.11
N ASN A 3 1.43 7.86 -16.05
CA ASN A 3 1.55 6.92 -14.93
C ASN A 3 1.75 7.64 -13.59
N LYS A 4 2.45 8.77 -13.60
CA LYS A 4 2.69 9.60 -12.42
C LYS A 4 1.38 10.21 -11.90
N GLU A 5 0.57 10.76 -12.79
CA GLU A 5 -0.74 11.32 -12.44
C GLU A 5 -1.69 10.25 -11.92
N LYS A 6 -1.70 9.09 -12.57
CA LYS A 6 -2.53 7.96 -12.14
C LYS A 6 -2.14 7.48 -10.74
N GLY A 7 -0.84 7.36 -10.47
CA GLY A 7 -0.35 6.99 -9.15
C GLY A 7 -0.75 7.98 -8.08
N ALA A 8 -0.60 9.29 -8.36
CA ALA A 8 -0.99 10.34 -7.42
C ALA A 8 -2.49 10.34 -7.15
N ASN A 9 -3.31 10.10 -8.18
CA ASN A 9 -4.76 10.04 -8.02
C ASN A 9 -5.20 8.86 -7.14
N VAL A 10 -4.55 7.71 -7.29
CA VAL A 10 -4.84 6.52 -6.48
C VAL A 10 -4.47 6.77 -5.02
N GLU A 11 -3.32 7.41 -4.77
CA GLU A 11 -2.91 7.79 -3.42
C GLU A 11 -3.89 8.76 -2.76
N ARG A 12 -4.35 9.77 -3.52
CA ARG A 12 -5.35 10.73 -3.01
C ARG A 12 -6.67 10.06 -2.68
N GLU A 13 -7.08 9.10 -3.50
CA GLU A 13 -8.29 8.33 -3.24
C GLU A 13 -8.18 7.60 -1.90
N LEU A 14 -7.08 6.91 -1.67
CA LEU A 14 -6.87 6.20 -0.41
C LEU A 14 -6.76 7.16 0.77
N TYR A 15 -6.03 8.25 0.61
CA TYR A 15 -5.95 9.30 1.63
C TYR A 15 -7.35 9.73 2.07
N GLN A 16 -8.23 10.00 1.11
CA GLN A 16 -9.59 10.45 1.41
C GLN A 16 -10.42 9.38 2.13
N ILE A 17 -10.21 8.11 1.77
CA ILE A 17 -10.87 7.01 2.47
C ILE A 17 -10.50 6.99 3.96
N PHE A 18 -9.22 7.20 4.28
CA PHE A 18 -8.79 7.29 5.67
C PHE A 18 -9.47 8.46 6.39
N ILE A 19 -9.47 9.64 5.77
CA ILE A 19 -10.07 10.83 6.38
C ILE A 19 -11.57 10.61 6.62
N ASP A 20 -12.28 10.04 5.67
CA ASP A 20 -13.72 9.77 5.77
C ASP A 20 -14.05 8.75 6.86
N ASN A 21 -13.08 7.95 7.27
CA ASN A 21 -13.24 6.95 8.33
C ASN A 21 -12.62 7.38 9.67
N ASN A 22 -12.43 8.69 9.84
CA ASN A 22 -11.93 9.31 11.08
C ASN A 22 -10.49 8.98 11.43
N TRP A 23 -9.70 8.60 10.45
CA TRP A 23 -8.25 8.49 10.56
C TRP A 23 -7.61 9.83 10.21
N ARG A 24 -6.35 9.97 10.57
CA ARG A 24 -5.52 11.03 10.02
C ARG A 24 -4.41 10.40 9.20
N ALA A 25 -4.04 11.06 8.14
CA ALA A 25 -3.02 10.53 7.24
C ALA A 25 -2.22 11.67 6.61
N VAL A 26 -1.01 11.36 6.21
CA VAL A 26 -0.19 12.26 5.40
C VAL A 26 0.30 11.51 4.18
N ARG A 27 0.34 12.20 3.05
CA ARG A 27 0.98 11.67 1.84
C ARG A 27 2.45 12.08 1.88
N VAL A 28 3.32 11.12 1.57
CA VAL A 28 4.76 11.39 1.57
C VAL A 28 5.13 11.94 0.19
N ALA A 29 5.36 13.24 0.11
CA ALA A 29 5.70 13.91 -1.14
C ALA A 29 7.06 13.45 -1.66
N GLY A 30 7.13 13.11 -2.96
CA GLY A 30 8.37 12.72 -3.61
C GLY A 30 8.94 11.38 -3.16
N SER A 31 8.11 10.51 -2.58
CA SER A 31 8.57 9.23 -2.02
C SER A 31 9.32 8.36 -3.04
N GLY A 32 8.93 8.39 -4.30
CA GLY A 32 9.59 7.63 -5.35
C GLY A 32 10.90 8.25 -5.86
N MET A 33 11.24 9.46 -5.42
CA MET A 33 12.40 10.20 -5.89
C MET A 33 13.47 10.41 -4.82
N MET A 34 13.17 10.06 -3.58
CA MET A 34 14.08 10.26 -2.45
C MET A 34 14.69 8.94 -2.03
N GLU A 35 16.00 8.96 -1.78
CA GLU A 35 16.69 7.81 -1.22
C GLU A 35 16.13 7.52 0.17
N ASN A 36 15.97 6.23 0.48
CA ASN A 36 15.53 5.76 1.79
C ASN A 36 14.12 6.18 2.20
N THR A 37 13.33 6.73 1.28
CA THR A 37 11.92 7.02 1.52
C THR A 37 11.10 5.93 0.87
N ALA A 38 10.46 5.12 1.67
CA ALA A 38 9.90 3.87 1.20
C ALA A 38 8.42 3.68 1.50
N CYS A 39 7.64 4.76 1.64
CA CYS A 39 6.19 4.63 1.74
C CYS A 39 5.47 5.82 1.12
N ASP A 40 4.22 5.59 0.77
CA ASP A 40 3.38 6.60 0.10
C ASP A 40 2.48 7.36 1.06
N LEU A 41 2.02 6.70 2.11
CA LEU A 41 1.15 7.27 3.13
C LEU A 41 1.58 6.81 4.52
N ILE A 42 1.37 7.70 5.50
CA ILE A 42 1.40 7.34 6.91
C ILE A 42 0.03 7.66 7.47
N ALA A 43 -0.60 6.69 8.13
CA ALA A 43 -1.95 6.85 8.67
C ALA A 43 -2.00 6.42 10.12
N GLY A 44 -2.80 7.12 10.93
CA GLY A 44 -2.91 6.82 12.34
C GLY A 44 -4.28 7.15 12.91
N LYS A 45 -4.63 6.43 13.99
CA LYS A 45 -5.86 6.65 14.75
C LYS A 45 -5.72 6.00 16.12
N LYS A 46 -5.80 6.80 17.19
CA LYS A 46 -5.82 6.32 18.58
C LYS A 46 -4.71 5.31 18.89
N GLY A 47 -3.47 5.67 18.56
CA GLY A 47 -2.31 4.83 18.83
C GLY A 47 -2.01 3.77 17.77
N LYS A 48 -2.92 3.50 16.86
CA LYS A 48 -2.66 2.64 15.69
C LYS A 48 -1.94 3.45 14.63
N LYS A 49 -0.83 2.94 14.13
CA LYS A 49 0.03 3.68 13.19
C LYS A 49 0.52 2.75 12.09
N PHE A 50 0.31 3.17 10.85
CA PHE A 50 0.65 2.37 9.68
C PHE A 50 1.48 3.16 8.69
N CYS A 51 2.39 2.45 8.05
CA CYS A 51 3.15 2.87 6.89
C CYS A 51 2.56 2.13 5.70
N ILE A 52 2.15 2.85 4.66
CA ILE A 52 1.36 2.27 3.58
C ILE A 52 2.03 2.51 2.23
N GLU A 53 2.26 1.43 1.52
CA GLU A 53 2.71 1.45 0.13
C GLU A 53 1.49 1.20 -0.77
N VAL A 54 1.28 2.08 -1.74
CA VAL A 54 0.08 2.07 -2.59
C VAL A 54 0.42 1.55 -3.97
N LYS A 55 -0.33 0.57 -4.42
CA LYS A 55 -0.20 -0.01 -5.77
C LYS A 55 -1.57 -0.09 -6.42
N SER A 56 -1.59 -0.02 -7.75
CA SER A 56 -2.83 -0.23 -8.51
C SER A 56 -2.53 -1.10 -9.72
N SER A 57 -3.56 -1.82 -10.18
CA SER A 57 -3.43 -2.64 -11.38
C SER A 57 -4.74 -2.66 -12.16
N LYS A 58 -4.61 -2.59 -13.49
CA LYS A 58 -5.74 -2.80 -14.40
C LYS A 58 -5.97 -4.30 -14.66
N LYS A 59 -4.98 -5.12 -14.34
CA LYS A 59 -5.01 -6.57 -14.54
C LYS A 59 -5.33 -7.26 -13.21
N PRO A 60 -5.74 -8.54 -13.23
CA PRO A 60 -6.04 -9.27 -11.98
C PRO A 60 -4.79 -9.78 -11.26
N TYR A 61 -3.68 -9.07 -11.41
CA TYR A 61 -2.43 -9.35 -10.69
C TYR A 61 -1.56 -8.09 -10.69
N LYS A 62 -0.57 -8.08 -9.77
CA LYS A 62 0.42 -7.01 -9.69
C LYS A 62 1.76 -7.60 -9.30
N TYR A 63 2.79 -7.29 -10.07
CA TYR A 63 4.19 -7.58 -9.72
C TYR A 63 4.78 -6.38 -9.00
N ILE A 64 5.56 -6.65 -7.97
CA ILE A 64 6.14 -5.60 -7.13
C ILE A 64 7.62 -5.91 -6.93
N SER A 65 8.48 -4.91 -7.11
CA SER A 65 9.93 -5.06 -6.95
C SER A 65 10.27 -5.55 -5.53
N LYS A 66 11.08 -6.59 -5.44
CA LYS A 66 11.57 -7.10 -4.14
C LYS A 66 12.34 -6.04 -3.39
N LYS A 67 13.20 -5.30 -4.10
CA LYS A 67 13.98 -4.22 -3.49
C LYS A 67 13.06 -3.17 -2.87
N GLN A 68 12.01 -2.77 -3.58
CA GLN A 68 11.06 -1.79 -3.09
C GLN A 68 10.34 -2.27 -1.82
N ILE A 69 9.91 -3.52 -1.79
CA ILE A 69 9.24 -4.11 -0.62
C ILE A 69 10.22 -4.23 0.55
N GLU A 70 11.44 -4.67 0.30
CA GLU A 70 12.46 -4.79 1.35
C GLU A 70 12.77 -3.42 1.98
N GLU A 71 12.95 -2.39 1.16
CA GLU A 71 13.18 -1.02 1.64
C GLU A 71 11.98 -0.50 2.44
N PHE A 72 10.78 -0.80 1.99
CA PHE A 72 9.54 -0.45 2.68
C PHE A 72 9.48 -1.10 4.08
N ILE A 73 9.79 -2.37 4.16
CA ILE A 73 9.80 -3.10 5.44
C ILE A 73 10.86 -2.52 6.38
N ILE A 74 12.06 -2.28 5.89
CA ILE A 74 13.16 -1.69 6.68
C ILE A 74 12.75 -0.31 7.19
N PHE A 75 12.21 0.53 6.33
CA PHE A 75 11.73 1.86 6.70
C PHE A 75 10.70 1.78 7.83
N SER A 76 9.72 0.89 7.68
CA SER A 76 8.65 0.75 8.67
C SER A 76 9.18 0.27 10.03
N GLN A 77 10.16 -0.62 10.03
CA GLN A 77 10.78 -1.11 11.26
C GLN A 77 11.57 -0.02 11.98
N ILE A 78 12.37 0.74 11.23
CA ILE A 78 13.19 1.80 11.82
C ILE A 78 12.32 2.89 12.43
N ILE A 79 11.26 3.28 11.74
CA ILE A 79 10.39 4.37 12.21
C ILE A 79 9.34 3.90 13.23
N GLY A 80 9.15 2.59 13.36
CA GLY A 80 8.20 2.01 14.32
C GLY A 80 6.76 2.00 13.87
N LEU A 81 6.53 1.89 12.57
CA LEU A 81 5.19 1.82 11.98
C LEU A 81 4.91 0.42 11.43
N LYS A 82 3.64 0.01 11.45
CA LYS A 82 3.25 -1.28 10.86
C LYS A 82 3.12 -1.14 9.35
N PRO A 83 3.84 -1.97 8.56
CA PRO A 83 3.75 -1.89 7.10
C PRO A 83 2.50 -2.58 6.58
N ILE A 84 1.82 -1.93 5.65
CA ILE A 84 0.70 -2.52 4.94
C ILE A 84 0.77 -2.10 3.47
N LEU A 85 0.47 -3.06 2.58
CA LEU A 85 0.29 -2.78 1.16
C LEU A 85 -1.17 -2.53 0.88
N ALA A 86 -1.44 -1.43 0.18
CA ALA A 86 -2.78 -1.11 -0.29
C ALA A 86 -2.79 -1.29 -1.80
N VAL A 87 -3.52 -2.29 -2.28
CA VAL A 87 -3.57 -2.62 -3.71
C VAL A 87 -4.97 -2.38 -4.23
N ARG A 88 -5.08 -1.52 -5.23
CA ARG A 88 -6.36 -1.24 -5.89
C ARG A 88 -6.41 -1.98 -7.21
N PHE A 89 -7.30 -2.96 -7.32
CA PHE A 89 -7.56 -3.64 -8.58
C PHE A 89 -8.72 -2.94 -9.31
N ASN A 90 -8.56 -2.75 -10.60
CA ASN A 90 -9.55 -2.08 -11.43
C ASN A 90 -10.92 -2.75 -11.29
N ARG A 91 -11.96 -1.95 -10.99
CA ARG A 91 -13.36 -2.38 -10.79
C ARG A 91 -13.61 -3.24 -9.55
N GLU A 92 -12.55 -3.62 -8.82
CA GLU A 92 -12.67 -4.48 -7.64
C GLU A 92 -12.42 -3.72 -6.34
N GLY A 93 -11.76 -2.55 -6.41
CA GLY A 93 -11.49 -1.72 -5.25
C GLY A 93 -10.23 -2.10 -4.51
N TRP A 94 -10.20 -1.76 -3.23
CA TRP A 94 -9.01 -1.83 -2.40
C TRP A 94 -8.91 -3.10 -1.59
N PHE A 95 -7.69 -3.62 -1.51
CA PHE A 95 -7.32 -4.73 -0.63
C PHE A 95 -6.07 -4.33 0.14
N PHE A 96 -6.04 -4.69 1.43
CA PHE A 96 -4.94 -4.35 2.33
C PHE A 96 -4.25 -5.64 2.75
N ILE A 97 -2.95 -5.74 2.47
CA ILE A 97 -2.21 -6.99 2.54
C ILE A 97 -0.92 -6.77 3.30
N LYS A 98 -0.62 -7.66 4.25
CA LYS A 98 0.67 -7.64 4.93
C LYS A 98 1.76 -8.08 3.95
N PRO A 99 2.95 -7.43 3.96
CA PRO A 99 4.01 -7.77 3.01
C PRO A 99 4.39 -9.25 2.99
N GLU A 100 4.37 -9.93 4.15
CA GLU A 100 4.73 -11.34 4.26
C GLU A 100 3.72 -12.28 3.59
N LYS A 101 2.56 -11.77 3.18
CA LYS A 101 1.54 -12.55 2.47
C LYS A 101 1.72 -12.50 0.95
N LEU A 102 2.67 -11.73 0.44
CA LEU A 102 2.94 -11.66 -0.99
C LEU A 102 3.52 -12.99 -1.48
N GLU A 103 3.19 -13.34 -2.72
CA GLU A 103 3.79 -14.49 -3.37
C GLU A 103 5.19 -14.14 -3.86
N ASP A 104 6.10 -15.12 -3.80
CA ASP A 104 7.47 -14.96 -4.27
C ASP A 104 7.76 -15.96 -5.39
N PRO A 105 7.38 -15.64 -6.64
CA PRO A 105 7.65 -16.54 -7.76
C PRO A 105 9.11 -16.50 -8.24
N GLY A 106 9.95 -15.67 -7.65
CA GLY A 106 11.39 -15.61 -7.96
C GLY A 106 11.91 -14.19 -8.15
N LYS A 107 11.65 -13.59 -9.30
CA LYS A 107 12.25 -12.29 -9.66
C LYS A 107 11.57 -11.11 -8.92
N ASN A 108 10.26 -11.15 -8.80
CA ASN A 108 9.49 -10.11 -8.12
C ASN A 108 8.53 -10.76 -7.14
N PHE A 109 8.06 -9.98 -6.16
CA PHE A 109 6.88 -10.37 -5.42
C PHE A 109 5.65 -10.17 -6.30
N SER A 110 4.58 -10.87 -5.99
CA SER A 110 3.32 -10.72 -6.73
C SER A 110 2.12 -10.90 -5.83
N ILE A 111 1.01 -10.34 -6.29
CA ILE A 111 -0.30 -10.54 -5.67
C ILE A 111 -1.33 -10.62 -6.79
N SER A 112 -2.13 -11.69 -6.80
CA SER A 112 -3.27 -11.80 -7.69
C SER A 112 -4.52 -11.29 -7.00
N LEU A 113 -5.55 -10.94 -7.77
CA LEU A 113 -6.85 -10.58 -7.23
C LEU A 113 -7.43 -11.70 -6.36
N GLU A 114 -7.29 -12.94 -6.81
CA GLU A 114 -7.75 -14.11 -6.05
C GLU A 114 -7.06 -14.20 -4.70
N GLN A 115 -5.73 -14.03 -4.66
CA GLN A 115 -4.98 -14.06 -3.42
C GLN A 115 -5.31 -12.87 -2.52
N ALA A 116 -5.53 -11.71 -3.11
CA ALA A 116 -5.96 -10.53 -2.36
C ALA A 116 -7.28 -10.76 -1.64
N ARG A 117 -8.21 -11.46 -2.29
CA ARG A 117 -9.48 -11.84 -1.66
C ARG A 117 -9.30 -12.83 -0.52
N LYS A 118 -8.35 -13.76 -0.65
CA LYS A 118 -8.11 -14.79 0.37
C LYS A 118 -7.24 -14.31 1.52
N LYS A 119 -6.16 -13.60 1.21
CA LYS A 119 -5.13 -13.23 2.18
C LYS A 119 -5.22 -11.78 2.64
N GLY A 120 -5.83 -10.92 1.83
CA GLY A 120 -6.00 -9.52 2.15
C GLY A 120 -7.28 -9.23 2.89
N LYS A 121 -7.44 -7.97 3.28
CA LYS A 121 -8.62 -7.50 3.99
C LYS A 121 -9.18 -6.27 3.30
N ARG A 122 -10.46 -6.02 3.46
CA ARG A 122 -11.07 -4.75 3.09
C ARG A 122 -10.77 -3.71 4.16
N PHE A 123 -11.02 -2.44 3.84
CA PHE A 123 -10.70 -1.32 4.72
C PHE A 123 -11.25 -1.50 6.14
N SER A 124 -12.53 -1.81 6.26
CA SER A 124 -13.19 -1.94 7.57
C SER A 124 -12.59 -3.06 8.43
N GLN A 125 -12.05 -4.10 7.81
CA GLN A 125 -11.41 -5.21 8.50
C GLN A 125 -9.96 -4.89 8.88
N ALA A 126 -9.24 -4.23 7.98
CA ALA A 126 -7.83 -3.93 8.19
C ALA A 126 -7.63 -2.80 9.21
N PHE A 127 -8.57 -1.86 9.25
CA PHE A 127 -8.44 -0.62 10.02
C PHE A 127 -9.63 -0.39 10.95
N SER A 128 -10.06 -1.45 11.59
CA SER A 128 -11.15 -1.36 12.56
C SER A 128 -10.71 -0.76 13.89
#